data_b7793075543dab1b4f5c6d833037230b
#
_entry.id   b7793075543dab1b4f5c6d833037230b
#
_cell.length_a   1.000
_cell.length_b   1.000
_cell.length_c   1.000
_cell.angle_alpha   90.00
_cell.angle_beta   90.00
_cell.angle_gamma   90.00
#
_symmetry.space_group_name_H-M   'P 1'
#
loop_
_entity.id
_entity.type
_entity.pdbx_description
1 polymer ?
#
loop_
_entity_poly.entity_id
_entity_poly.type
_entity_poly.pdbx_seq_one_letter_code
_entity_poly.pdbx_strand_id
1 'polypeptide(L)'
;MYCTGGIRCEYFGAALRRQGFKHVYKLKGGIQHYGNTIGSEGWKGRLFVFDRRNSVPVGEGAAKLQHCSMCGQSNPAEEFWNCANVDCNRCMVTCRSCLVGANGCCCKECREATRQLSKAIWKIGGTSAFNAMQGNAPKITNIIEEK
;
A
#
# COMPACT_ATOMS: atom_id res chain seq x y z
N MET A 1 12.46 -2.80 -15.06
CA MET A 1 11.31 -2.28 -14.30
C MET A 1 10.13 -3.23 -14.36
N TYR A 2 9.22 -3.13 -13.40
CA TYR A 2 7.94 -3.86 -13.39
C TYR A 2 6.85 -3.02 -12.72
N CYS A 3 5.61 -3.37 -12.97
CA CYS A 3 4.45 -2.95 -12.19
C CYS A 3 3.50 -4.14 -12.04
N THR A 4 2.32 -3.96 -11.51
CA THR A 4 1.35 -5.03 -11.27
C THR A 4 1.06 -5.84 -12.56
N GLY A 5 0.61 -5.18 -13.63
CA GLY A 5 0.23 -5.82 -14.90
C GLY A 5 1.06 -5.40 -16.11
N GLY A 6 2.11 -4.57 -15.95
CA GLY A 6 2.99 -4.13 -17.05
C GLY A 6 2.59 -2.83 -17.74
N ILE A 7 1.36 -2.34 -17.62
CA ILE A 7 0.84 -1.16 -18.37
C ILE A 7 1.65 0.11 -18.12
N ARG A 8 1.93 0.42 -16.86
CA ARG A 8 2.72 1.60 -16.49
C ARG A 8 4.16 1.54 -17.02
N CYS A 9 4.70 0.33 -17.15
CA CYS A 9 6.05 0.11 -17.68
C CYS A 9 6.18 0.47 -19.16
N GLU A 10 5.10 0.37 -19.95
CA GLU A 10 5.10 0.82 -21.35
C GLU A 10 5.36 2.33 -21.41
N TYR A 11 4.56 3.09 -20.66
CA TYR A 11 4.69 4.55 -20.63
C TYR A 11 6.04 5.01 -20.11
N PHE A 12 6.42 4.54 -18.91
CA PHE A 12 7.70 4.95 -18.29
C PHE A 12 8.92 4.43 -19.05
N GLY A 13 8.82 3.25 -19.66
CA GLY A 13 9.89 2.72 -20.52
C GLY A 13 10.13 3.57 -21.73
N ALA A 14 9.07 4.07 -22.37
CA ALA A 14 9.18 5.00 -23.49
C ALA A 14 9.79 6.36 -23.05
N ALA A 15 9.34 6.88 -21.92
CA ALA A 15 9.87 8.12 -21.35
C ALA A 15 11.36 8.05 -21.06
N LEU A 16 11.81 6.96 -20.42
CA LEU A 16 13.23 6.74 -20.11
C LEU A 16 14.09 6.63 -21.38
N ARG A 17 13.61 5.92 -22.43
CA ARG A 17 14.34 5.86 -23.71
C ARG A 17 14.47 7.23 -24.37
N ARG A 18 13.43 8.07 -24.30
CA ARG A 18 13.50 9.47 -24.79
C ARG A 18 14.52 10.31 -24.03
N GLN A 19 14.75 10.00 -22.75
CA GLN A 19 15.77 10.64 -21.91
C GLN A 19 17.18 10.07 -22.13
N GLY A 20 17.37 9.17 -23.10
CA GLY A 20 18.68 8.64 -23.47
C GLY A 20 19.11 7.35 -22.74
N PHE A 21 18.26 6.75 -21.90
CA PHE A 21 18.58 5.46 -21.29
C PHE A 21 18.58 4.35 -22.35
N LYS A 22 19.75 3.78 -22.62
CA LYS A 22 19.94 2.77 -23.67
C LYS A 22 19.37 1.40 -23.30
N HIS A 23 19.46 1.02 -22.03
CA HIS A 23 19.10 -0.30 -21.52
C HIS A 23 17.87 -0.19 -20.59
N VAL A 24 16.68 -0.24 -21.19
CA VAL A 24 15.42 -0.19 -20.44
C VAL A 24 14.68 -1.50 -20.68
N TYR A 25 14.68 -2.34 -19.65
CA TYR A 25 13.99 -3.64 -19.64
C TYR A 25 12.72 -3.58 -18.81
N LYS A 26 11.69 -4.29 -19.25
CA LYS A 26 10.42 -4.44 -18.55
C LYS A 26 10.06 -5.91 -18.37
N LEU A 27 9.46 -6.25 -17.25
CA LEU A 27 8.93 -7.57 -17.01
C LEU A 27 7.64 -7.74 -17.81
N LYS A 28 7.61 -8.70 -18.75
CA LYS A 28 6.44 -8.97 -19.60
C LYS A 28 5.23 -9.37 -18.75
N GLY A 29 4.09 -8.70 -18.94
CA GLY A 29 2.88 -8.95 -18.18
C GLY A 29 2.95 -8.53 -16.71
N GLY A 30 4.06 -7.86 -16.28
CA GLY A 30 4.25 -7.40 -14.92
C GLY A 30 4.49 -8.50 -13.90
N ILE A 31 4.49 -8.13 -12.62
CA ILE A 31 4.79 -9.05 -11.54
C ILE A 31 3.69 -10.09 -11.31
N GLN A 32 2.45 -9.81 -11.68
CA GLN A 32 1.37 -10.80 -11.60
C GLN A 32 1.58 -11.95 -12.58
N HIS A 33 1.95 -11.63 -13.83
CA HIS A 33 2.25 -12.68 -14.80
C HIS A 33 3.44 -13.52 -14.38
N TYR A 34 4.48 -12.88 -13.84
CA TYR A 34 5.63 -13.57 -13.25
C TYR A 34 5.19 -14.55 -12.16
N GLY A 35 4.40 -14.10 -11.19
CA GLY A 35 3.89 -14.94 -10.12
C GLY A 35 3.05 -16.14 -10.60
N ASN A 36 2.27 -15.95 -11.67
CA ASN A 36 1.43 -17.00 -12.24
C ASN A 36 2.21 -18.03 -13.06
N THR A 37 3.38 -17.67 -13.61
CA THR A 37 4.17 -18.54 -14.51
C THR A 37 5.38 -19.17 -13.83
N ILE A 38 6.06 -18.42 -12.97
CA ILE A 38 7.31 -18.83 -12.32
C ILE A 38 7.08 -19.09 -10.81
N GLY A 39 6.04 -18.50 -10.25
CA GLY A 39 5.75 -18.59 -8.83
C GLY A 39 6.37 -17.44 -8.04
N SER A 40 6.71 -17.71 -6.77
CA SER A 40 7.23 -16.71 -5.84
C SER A 40 8.76 -16.63 -5.81
N GLU A 41 9.47 -17.29 -6.69
CA GLU A 41 10.92 -17.27 -6.72
C GLU A 41 11.45 -15.83 -6.85
N GLY A 42 12.40 -15.46 -6.01
CA GLY A 42 12.95 -14.09 -5.98
C GLY A 42 12.02 -13.01 -5.44
N TRP A 43 10.79 -13.36 -5.05
CA TRP A 43 9.83 -12.41 -4.44
C TRP A 43 9.63 -12.69 -2.95
N LYS A 44 9.63 -11.63 -2.15
CA LYS A 44 9.35 -11.71 -0.70
C LYS A 44 8.19 -10.81 -0.33
N GLY A 45 7.27 -11.31 0.49
CA GLY A 45 6.10 -10.59 0.96
C GLY A 45 4.95 -10.56 -0.06
N ARG A 46 4.03 -9.62 0.12
CA ARG A 46 2.86 -9.44 -0.72
C ARG A 46 3.01 -8.22 -1.64
N LEU A 47 2.38 -8.28 -2.78
CA LEU A 47 2.31 -7.16 -3.72
C LEU A 47 1.20 -6.20 -3.28
N PHE A 48 1.54 -4.94 -3.04
CA PHE A 48 0.55 -3.89 -2.86
C PHE A 48 -0.24 -3.65 -4.15
N VAL A 49 -1.56 -3.56 -4.03
CA VAL A 49 -2.49 -3.22 -5.13
C VAL A 49 -3.39 -2.06 -4.72
N PHE A 50 -3.80 -1.25 -5.71
CA PHE A 50 -4.57 -0.02 -5.49
C PHE A 50 -6.09 -0.26 -5.47
N ASP A 51 -6.53 -1.45 -5.08
CA ASP A 51 -7.94 -1.79 -4.95
C ASP A 51 -8.27 -2.26 -3.52
N ARG A 52 -9.53 -2.66 -3.30
CA ARG A 52 -10.02 -3.08 -1.97
C ARG A 52 -9.27 -4.26 -1.35
N ARG A 53 -8.52 -5.01 -2.12
CA ARG A 53 -7.71 -6.14 -1.61
C ARG A 53 -6.46 -5.68 -0.87
N ASN A 54 -6.01 -4.45 -1.09
CA ASN A 54 -4.76 -3.85 -0.58
C ASN A 54 -3.50 -4.59 -0.97
N SER A 55 -3.50 -5.89 -0.91
CA SER A 55 -2.35 -6.72 -1.29
C SER A 55 -2.78 -8.07 -1.82
N VAL A 56 -1.97 -8.62 -2.70
CA VAL A 56 -2.14 -9.97 -3.27
C VAL A 56 -0.83 -10.75 -3.16
N PRO A 57 -0.88 -12.09 -3.04
CA PRO A 57 0.32 -12.90 -3.14
C PRO A 57 0.90 -12.81 -4.56
N VAL A 58 2.21 -12.99 -4.70
CA VAL A 58 2.89 -13.18 -5.98
C VAL A 58 3.27 -14.64 -6.08
N GLY A 59 2.46 -15.42 -6.81
CA GLY A 59 2.61 -16.86 -6.90
C GLY A 59 2.18 -17.62 -5.64
N GLU A 60 2.15 -18.94 -5.74
CA GLU A 60 1.90 -19.81 -4.61
C GLU A 60 3.13 -19.89 -3.70
N GLY A 61 2.94 -19.98 -2.40
CA GLY A 61 4.03 -20.09 -1.41
C GLY A 61 4.80 -18.81 -1.15
N ALA A 62 4.35 -17.65 -1.64
CA ALA A 62 4.99 -16.36 -1.32
C ALA A 62 5.07 -16.17 0.20
N ALA A 63 6.30 -16.01 0.71
CA ALA A 63 6.55 -15.89 2.13
C ALA A 63 5.84 -14.66 2.71
N LYS A 64 5.12 -14.86 3.80
CA LYS A 64 4.54 -13.77 4.61
C LYS A 64 5.65 -13.12 5.42
N LEU A 65 6.41 -12.21 4.82
CA LEU A 65 7.57 -11.57 5.43
C LEU A 65 7.36 -10.06 5.57
N GLN A 66 6.20 -9.67 6.10
CA GLN A 66 5.98 -8.26 6.37
C GLN A 66 6.24 -7.98 7.85
N HIS A 67 7.16 -7.08 8.08
CA HIS A 67 7.44 -6.55 9.41
C HIS A 67 6.77 -5.18 9.55
N CYS A 68 6.33 -4.87 10.75
CA CYS A 68 5.86 -3.53 11.07
C CYS A 68 6.98 -2.52 10.83
N SER A 69 6.74 -1.52 10.00
CA SER A 69 7.73 -0.49 9.67
C SER A 69 8.10 0.43 10.85
N MET A 70 7.35 0.32 11.97
CA MET A 70 7.56 1.14 13.17
C MET A 70 8.28 0.37 14.27
N CYS A 71 7.85 -0.84 14.62
CA CYS A 71 8.44 -1.61 15.72
C CYS A 71 9.28 -2.80 15.24
N GLY A 72 9.33 -3.10 13.95
CA GLY A 72 10.10 -4.23 13.40
C GLY A 72 9.52 -5.62 13.68
N GLN A 73 8.46 -5.73 14.48
CA GLN A 73 7.85 -7.03 14.79
C GLN A 73 7.13 -7.60 13.57
N SER A 74 7.02 -8.92 13.50
CA SER A 74 6.25 -9.61 12.47
C SER A 74 4.79 -9.13 12.49
N ASN A 75 4.28 -8.77 11.31
CA ASN A 75 2.90 -8.33 11.13
C ASN A 75 2.13 -9.35 10.29
N PRO A 76 1.54 -10.38 10.91
CA PRO A 76 0.86 -11.45 10.18
C PRO A 76 -0.40 -10.98 9.45
N ALA A 77 -0.97 -9.85 9.84
CA ALA A 77 -2.13 -9.26 9.16
C ALA A 77 -1.76 -8.62 7.82
N GLU A 78 -0.47 -8.28 7.62
CA GLU A 78 0.05 -7.66 6.38
C GLU A 78 -0.80 -6.47 5.90
N GLU A 79 -1.29 -5.67 6.85
CA GLU A 79 -2.15 -4.53 6.55
C GLU A 79 -1.32 -3.34 6.06
N PHE A 80 -1.75 -2.76 4.94
CA PHE A 80 -1.19 -1.54 4.38
C PHE A 80 -2.07 -0.35 4.76
N TRP A 81 -1.42 0.71 5.21
CA TRP A 81 -2.07 1.93 5.66
C TRP A 81 -1.44 3.14 5.00
N ASN A 82 -2.21 4.15 4.72
CA ASN A 82 -1.68 5.45 4.34
C ASN A 82 -1.54 6.33 5.58
N CYS A 83 -0.48 7.13 5.61
CA CYS A 83 -0.28 8.10 6.68
C CYS A 83 -1.49 9.02 6.81
N ALA A 84 -1.96 9.24 8.04
CA ALA A 84 -3.08 10.12 8.32
C ALA A 84 -2.81 11.61 8.01
N ASN A 85 -1.54 12.01 7.92
CA ASN A 85 -1.18 13.33 7.40
C ASN A 85 -1.43 13.36 5.89
N VAL A 86 -2.38 14.20 5.48
CA VAL A 86 -2.85 14.32 4.09
C VAL A 86 -1.73 14.75 3.14
N ASP A 87 -0.80 15.58 3.62
CA ASP A 87 0.31 16.07 2.83
C ASP A 87 1.42 15.04 2.65
N CYS A 88 1.49 14.05 3.55
CA CYS A 88 2.44 12.95 3.47
C CYS A 88 1.90 11.75 2.67
N ASN A 89 0.73 11.27 3.03
CA ASN A 89 0.02 10.13 2.43
C ASN A 89 0.90 8.88 2.17
N ARG A 90 1.98 8.70 2.94
CA ARG A 90 2.95 7.61 2.77
C ARG A 90 2.27 6.27 3.04
N CYS A 91 2.40 5.33 2.11
CA CYS A 91 1.99 3.94 2.34
C CYS A 91 2.99 3.25 3.29
N MET A 92 2.47 2.59 4.32
CA MET A 92 3.26 1.87 5.32
C MET A 92 2.59 0.55 5.71
N VAL A 93 3.41 -0.41 6.08
CA VAL A 93 2.97 -1.66 6.73
C VAL A 93 3.17 -1.49 8.22
N THR A 94 2.09 -1.59 9.00
CA THR A 94 2.21 -1.38 10.44
C THR A 94 1.25 -2.28 11.22
N CYS A 95 1.68 -2.77 12.35
CA CYS A 95 0.81 -3.54 13.24
C CYS A 95 -0.22 -2.61 13.90
N ARG A 96 -1.34 -3.20 14.33
CA ARG A 96 -2.47 -2.45 14.87
C ARG A 96 -2.10 -1.59 16.09
N SER A 97 -1.25 -2.09 16.98
CA SER A 97 -0.80 -1.36 18.16
C SER A 97 0.01 -0.11 17.78
N CYS A 98 0.95 -0.23 16.85
CA CYS A 98 1.72 0.91 16.36
C CYS A 98 0.85 1.93 15.60
N LEU A 99 -0.09 1.45 14.78
CA LEU A 99 -1.01 2.32 14.06
C LEU A 99 -1.82 3.20 15.03
N VAL A 100 -2.39 2.58 16.07
CA VAL A 100 -3.16 3.29 17.11
C VAL A 100 -2.27 4.23 17.91
N GLY A 101 -1.11 3.78 18.36
CA GLY A 101 -0.16 4.58 19.14
C GLY A 101 0.37 5.80 18.38
N ALA A 102 0.51 5.69 17.07
CA ALA A 102 0.96 6.78 16.20
C ALA A 102 -0.19 7.64 15.62
N ASN A 103 -1.45 7.41 16.05
CA ASN A 103 -2.64 8.07 15.49
C ASN A 103 -2.73 7.96 13.95
N GLY A 104 -2.33 6.83 13.37
CA GLY A 104 -2.34 6.60 11.92
C GLY A 104 -1.20 7.28 11.15
N CYS A 105 -0.26 7.92 11.82
CA CYS A 105 0.84 8.67 11.20
C CYS A 105 2.12 7.84 11.11
N CYS A 106 2.96 8.12 10.09
CA CYS A 106 4.21 7.39 9.87
C CYS A 106 5.38 7.85 10.75
N CYS A 107 5.31 9.05 11.30
CA CYS A 107 6.34 9.64 12.15
C CYS A 107 5.76 10.70 13.09
N LYS A 108 6.59 11.25 13.97
CA LYS A 108 6.19 12.27 14.94
C LYS A 108 5.76 13.57 14.25
N GLU A 109 6.52 14.02 13.27
CA GLU A 109 6.26 15.23 12.49
C GLU A 109 4.89 15.17 11.79
N CYS A 110 4.55 14.02 11.22
CA CYS A 110 3.23 13.81 10.63
C CYS A 110 2.10 13.82 11.66
N ARG A 111 2.36 13.37 12.89
CA ARG A 111 1.37 13.39 13.96
C ARG A 111 1.08 14.79 14.49
N GLU A 112 2.03 15.71 14.35
CA GLU A 112 1.92 17.11 14.74
C GLU A 112 1.44 18.02 13.59
N ALA A 113 1.30 17.47 12.38
CA ALA A 113 0.84 18.22 11.21
C ALA A 113 -0.61 18.70 11.37
N THR A 114 -0.91 19.85 10.79
CA THR A 114 -2.23 20.52 10.90
C THR A 114 -3.32 19.82 10.07
N ARG A 115 -2.93 19.19 8.94
CA ARG A 115 -3.86 18.55 8.01
C ARG A 115 -3.84 17.04 8.18
N GLN A 116 -4.69 16.54 9.07
CA GLN A 116 -4.81 15.10 9.32
C GLN A 116 -6.21 14.60 8.99
N LEU A 117 -6.29 13.36 8.52
CA LEU A 117 -7.54 12.63 8.41
C LEU A 117 -8.15 12.42 9.80
N SER A 118 -9.48 12.55 9.91
CA SER A 118 -10.15 12.32 11.18
C SER A 118 -9.88 10.89 11.68
N LYS A 119 -9.79 10.73 13.00
CA LYS A 119 -9.54 9.43 13.64
C LYS A 119 -10.55 8.34 13.25
N ALA A 120 -11.77 8.73 12.85
CA ALA A 120 -12.79 7.81 12.37
C ALA A 120 -12.39 7.16 11.02
N ILE A 121 -11.76 7.89 10.12
CA ILE A 121 -11.47 7.45 8.75
C ILE A 121 -10.35 6.40 8.72
N TRP A 122 -9.24 6.61 9.41
CA TRP A 122 -8.14 5.65 9.40
C TRP A 122 -8.41 4.40 10.27
N LYS A 123 -9.36 4.45 11.22
CA LYS A 123 -9.77 3.28 12.01
C LYS A 123 -10.58 2.25 11.23
N ILE A 124 -11.20 2.64 10.11
CA ILE A 124 -12.12 1.80 9.34
C ILE A 124 -11.38 0.83 8.39
N GLY A 125 -10.10 1.03 8.13
CA GLY A 125 -9.27 0.16 7.27
C GLY A 125 -8.52 0.94 6.19
N GLY A 126 -7.33 0.47 5.84
CA GLY A 126 -6.34 1.19 5.01
C GLY A 126 -6.84 1.70 3.65
N THR A 127 -7.79 1.02 2.99
CA THR A 127 -8.40 1.46 1.73
C THR A 127 -9.50 2.51 1.91
N SER A 128 -10.16 2.55 3.08
CA SER A 128 -11.23 3.53 3.28
C SER A 128 -10.71 4.95 3.37
N ALA A 129 -9.49 5.16 3.86
CA ALA A 129 -8.88 6.49 3.87
C ALA A 129 -8.62 6.98 2.44
N PHE A 130 -8.11 6.12 1.55
CA PHE A 130 -7.90 6.43 0.14
C PHE A 130 -9.21 6.66 -0.61
N ASN A 131 -10.23 5.83 -0.36
CA ASN A 131 -11.56 5.96 -0.97
C ASN A 131 -12.31 7.20 -0.44
N ALA A 132 -12.10 7.59 0.81
CA ALA A 132 -12.65 8.83 1.36
C ALA A 132 -12.09 10.08 0.67
N MET A 133 -10.80 10.07 0.33
CA MET A 133 -10.15 11.14 -0.44
C MET A 133 -10.65 11.24 -1.88
N GLN A 134 -11.11 10.13 -2.46
CA GLN A 134 -11.66 10.09 -3.84
C GLN A 134 -13.16 10.35 -3.91
N GLY A 135 -13.82 10.74 -2.82
CA GLY A 135 -15.26 10.96 -2.77
C GLY A 135 -16.11 9.68 -2.74
N ASN A 136 -15.47 8.51 -2.68
CA ASN A 136 -16.13 7.19 -2.64
C ASN A 136 -16.28 6.64 -1.20
N ALA A 137 -16.27 7.49 -0.18
CA ALA A 137 -16.48 7.06 1.19
C ALA A 137 -17.90 6.50 1.36
N PRO A 138 -18.06 5.32 1.99
CA PRO A 138 -19.39 4.91 2.43
C PRO A 138 -19.93 5.98 3.36
N LYS A 139 -21.17 6.41 3.13
CA LYS A 139 -21.83 7.39 4.00
C LYS A 139 -21.79 6.87 5.44
N ILE A 140 -21.15 7.63 6.34
CA ILE A 140 -20.95 7.29 7.77
C ILE A 140 -22.26 7.53 8.52
N THR A 141 -23.38 6.98 8.08
CA THR A 141 -24.66 7.14 8.76
C THR A 141 -24.96 6.08 9.80
N ASN A 142 -24.13 5.02 9.93
CA ASN A 142 -24.48 3.88 10.78
C ASN A 142 -23.37 3.43 11.78
N ILE A 143 -22.49 4.32 12.23
CA ILE A 143 -21.44 3.95 13.21
C ILE A 143 -21.61 4.67 14.57
N ILE A 144 -22.77 5.24 14.86
CA ILE A 144 -23.01 5.95 16.15
C ILE A 144 -23.92 5.16 17.10
N GLU A 145 -24.27 3.93 16.79
CA GLU A 145 -25.06 3.11 17.73
C GLU A 145 -24.40 1.77 17.97
N GLU A 146 -23.37 1.74 18.82
CA GLU A 146 -23.13 0.64 19.74
C GLU A 146 -22.21 1.17 20.88
N LYS A 147 -22.86 1.38 22.01
CA LYS A 147 -22.26 1.68 23.31
C LYS A 147 -21.54 0.46 23.88
#